data_2e88ed5f16d8efa70f708f5c71c51cf3
#
_entry.id   2e88ed5f16d8efa70f708f5c71c51cf3
#
_cell.length_a   1.000
_cell.length_b   1.000
_cell.length_c   1.000
_cell.angle_alpha   90.00
_cell.angle_beta   90.00
_cell.angle_gamma   90.00
#
_symmetry.space_group_name_H-M   'P 1'
#
loop_
_entity.id
_entity.type
_entity.pdbx_description
1 polymer ?
#
loop_
_entity_poly.entity_id
_entity_poly.type
_entity_poly.pdbx_seq_one_letter_code
_entity_poly.pdbx_strand_id
1 'polypeptide(L)' 'TVKFSLRSWGEVDVQAVASALGGGGHRNAAGGVLENVSMPEAEDAVVAAVSLGLEQSGFQEMQVGSIHES' A
#
# COMPACT_ATOMS: atom_id res chain seq x y z
N THR A 1 8.86 -13.61 -1.60
CA THR A 1 7.71 -13.01 -0.92
C THR A 1 8.08 -11.67 -0.32
N VAL A 2 7.34 -10.64 -0.63
CA VAL A 2 7.57 -9.31 -0.09
C VAL A 2 6.31 -8.86 0.65
N LYS A 3 6.47 -8.46 1.90
CA LYS A 3 5.37 -7.91 2.72
C LYS A 3 5.41 -6.40 2.68
N PHE A 4 4.23 -5.79 2.64
CA PHE A 4 4.13 -4.34 2.70
C PHE A 4 3.05 -3.94 3.69
N SER A 5 3.17 -2.73 4.23
CA SER A 5 2.15 -2.14 5.08
C SER A 5 1.95 -0.67 4.72
N LEU A 6 0.73 -0.21 4.90
CA LEU A 6 0.32 1.16 4.57
C LEU A 6 -0.41 1.76 5.76
N ARG A 7 -0.26 3.05 5.95
CA ARG A 7 -0.96 3.80 7.00
C ARG A 7 -1.51 5.09 6.42
N SER A 8 -2.60 5.55 7.00
CA SER A 8 -3.20 6.82 6.61
C SER A 8 -3.86 7.46 7.81
N TRP A 9 -4.33 8.67 7.61
CA TRP A 9 -5.01 9.45 8.65
C TRP A 9 -6.34 9.97 8.10
N GLY A 10 -7.30 10.14 9.00
CA GLY A 10 -8.58 10.72 8.63
C GLY A 10 -9.38 9.86 7.65
N GLU A 11 -9.81 10.46 6.59
CA GLU A 11 -10.70 9.83 5.59
C GLU A 11 -9.96 9.01 4.53
N VAL A 12 -8.65 9.02 4.53
CA VAL A 12 -7.87 8.30 3.52
C VAL A 12 -7.94 6.80 3.78
N ASP A 13 -8.33 6.04 2.78
CA ASP A 13 -8.56 4.60 2.88
C ASP A 13 -7.43 3.81 2.24
N VAL A 14 -6.47 3.36 3.06
CA VAL A 14 -5.39 2.51 2.56
C VAL A 14 -5.82 1.07 2.34
N GLN A 15 -6.98 0.68 2.88
CA GLN A 15 -7.53 -0.64 2.62
C GLN A 15 -7.81 -0.83 1.13
N ALA A 16 -8.35 0.21 0.48
CA ALA A 16 -8.61 0.17 -0.95
C ALA A 16 -7.31 0.01 -1.75
N VAL A 17 -6.25 0.70 -1.34
CA VAL A 17 -4.94 0.61 -1.98
C VAL A 17 -4.38 -0.80 -1.80
N ALA A 18 -4.41 -1.32 -0.58
CA ALA A 18 -3.90 -2.66 -0.30
C ALA A 18 -4.70 -3.72 -1.06
N SER A 19 -6.01 -3.56 -1.16
CA SER A 19 -6.87 -4.49 -1.90
C SER A 19 -6.50 -4.54 -3.39
N ALA A 20 -6.13 -3.41 -3.96
CA ALA A 20 -5.67 -3.35 -5.35
C ALA A 20 -4.40 -4.17 -5.56
N LEU A 21 -3.62 -4.39 -4.50
CA LEU A 21 -2.41 -5.19 -4.51
C LEU A 21 -2.64 -6.62 -3.99
N GLY A 22 -3.90 -7.00 -3.79
CA GLY A 22 -4.25 -8.33 -3.30
C GLY A 22 -4.20 -8.48 -1.79
N GLY A 23 -4.05 -7.39 -1.07
CA GLY A 23 -4.02 -7.40 0.39
C GLY A 23 -5.33 -6.95 1.02
N GLY A 24 -5.26 -6.40 2.22
CA GLY A 24 -6.43 -5.93 2.95
C GLY A 24 -6.04 -5.32 4.28
N GLY A 25 -7.02 -5.12 5.14
CA GLY A 25 -6.81 -4.55 6.47
C GLY A 25 -7.93 -3.62 6.86
N HIS A 26 -7.56 -2.52 7.47
CA HIS A 26 -8.49 -1.48 7.91
C HIS A 26 -8.24 -0.18 7.16
N ARG A 27 -9.18 0.77 7.26
CA ARG A 27 -9.11 2.02 6.54
C ARG A 27 -7.77 2.74 6.70
N ASN A 28 -7.27 2.83 7.91
CA ASN A 28 -6.06 3.59 8.22
C ASN A 28 -4.81 2.73 8.44
N ALA A 29 -4.95 1.41 8.32
CA ALA A 29 -3.82 0.49 8.48
C ALA A 29 -4.09 -0.79 7.71
N ALA A 30 -3.39 -0.97 6.60
CA ALA A 30 -3.58 -2.12 5.73
C ALA A 30 -2.26 -2.60 5.16
N GLY A 31 -2.26 -3.75 4.56
CA GLY A 31 -1.07 -4.28 3.93
C GLY A 31 -1.34 -5.59 3.23
N GLY A 32 -0.28 -6.25 2.82
CA GLY A 32 -0.41 -7.53 2.12
C GLY A 32 0.93 -8.14 1.80
N VAL A 33 0.89 -9.14 0.94
CA VAL A 33 2.04 -9.91 0.51
C VAL A 33 2.06 -9.96 -1.01
N LEU A 34 3.21 -9.68 -1.59
CA LEU A 34 3.44 -9.82 -3.02
C LEU A 34 4.35 -11.02 -3.23
N GLU A 35 3.90 -11.97 -4.02
CA GLU A 35 4.66 -13.18 -4.29
C GLU A 35 5.26 -13.17 -5.67
N ASN A 36 6.39 -13.88 -5.83
CA ASN A 36 7.09 -14.01 -7.09
C ASN A 36 7.55 -12.68 -7.68
N VAL A 37 7.89 -11.73 -6.80
CA VAL A 37 8.42 -10.43 -7.21
C VAL A 37 9.73 -10.18 -6.47
N SER A 38 10.60 -9.40 -7.10
CA SER A 38 11.81 -8.91 -6.45
C SER A 38 11.48 -7.71 -5.59
N MET A 39 12.40 -7.31 -4.72
CA MET A 39 12.22 -6.13 -3.89
C MET A 39 11.98 -4.86 -4.72
N PRO A 40 12.78 -4.58 -5.77
CA PRO A 40 12.50 -3.41 -6.63
C PRO A 40 11.14 -3.45 -7.30
N GLU A 41 10.69 -4.62 -7.77
CA GLU A 41 9.37 -4.78 -8.37
C GLU A 41 8.26 -4.49 -7.35
N ALA A 42 8.42 -5.00 -6.13
CA ALA A 42 7.46 -4.76 -5.06
C ALA A 42 7.37 -3.29 -4.69
N GLU A 43 8.51 -2.62 -4.56
CA GLU A 43 8.55 -1.20 -4.26
C GLU A 43 7.85 -0.39 -5.34
N ASP A 44 8.10 -0.69 -6.61
CA ASP A 44 7.45 -0.02 -7.73
C ASP A 44 5.94 -0.22 -7.70
N ALA A 45 5.48 -1.43 -7.43
CA ALA A 45 4.05 -1.74 -7.37
C ALA A 45 3.36 -0.98 -6.23
N VAL A 46 3.98 -0.94 -5.05
CA VAL A 46 3.42 -0.24 -3.90
C VAL A 46 3.40 1.26 -4.14
N VAL A 47 4.49 1.82 -4.66
CA VAL A 47 4.56 3.25 -4.96
C VAL A 47 3.51 3.64 -6.00
N ALA A 48 3.33 2.85 -7.05
CA ALA A 48 2.34 3.11 -8.07
C ALA A 48 0.91 3.11 -7.48
N ALA A 49 0.61 2.13 -6.62
CA ALA A 49 -0.70 2.03 -6.00
C ALA A 49 -0.96 3.19 -5.03
N VAL A 50 0.05 3.58 -4.25
CA VAL A 50 -0.06 4.71 -3.33
C VAL A 50 -0.26 6.01 -4.10
N SER A 51 0.48 6.21 -5.18
CA SER A 51 0.36 7.41 -6.02
C SER A 51 -1.04 7.53 -6.61
N LEU A 52 -1.60 6.43 -7.09
CA LEU A 52 -2.96 6.42 -7.61
C LEU A 52 -3.98 6.72 -6.50
N GLY A 53 -3.78 6.14 -5.33
CA GLY A 53 -4.64 6.39 -4.18
C GLY A 53 -4.62 7.84 -3.75
N LEU A 54 -3.46 8.49 -3.76
CA LEU A 54 -3.33 9.91 -3.43
C LEU A 54 -4.03 10.78 -4.46
N GLU A 55 -3.94 10.44 -5.74
CA GLU A 55 -4.65 11.18 -6.78
C GLU A 55 -6.16 11.12 -6.56
N GLN A 56 -6.69 9.96 -6.20
CA GLN A 56 -8.11 9.76 -5.96
C GLN A 56 -8.59 10.44 -4.69
N SER A 57 -7.73 10.52 -3.69
CA SER A 57 -8.04 11.12 -2.39
C SER A 57 -7.79 12.63 -2.33
N GLY A 58 -7.21 13.20 -3.38
CA GLY A 58 -6.76 14.58 -3.38
C GLY A 58 -5.44 14.69 -2.63
N PHE A 59 -5.37 15.61 -1.69
CA PHE A 59 -4.12 15.82 -0.94
C PHE A 59 -4.16 15.23 0.48
N GLN A 60 -4.94 14.19 0.67
CA GLN A 60 -4.94 13.49 1.94
C GLN A 60 -3.62 12.72 2.11
N GLU A 61 -3.27 12.45 3.35
CA GLU A 61 -2.00 11.80 3.65
C GLU A 61 -2.13 10.30 3.76
N MET A 62 -1.21 9.60 3.13
CA MET A 62 -0.98 8.19 3.39
C MET A 62 0.52 7.95 3.34
N GLN A 63 0.95 6.87 3.95
CA GLN A 63 2.36 6.58 4.11
C GLN A 63 2.61 5.09 3.96
N VAL A 64 3.68 4.74 3.30
CA VAL A 64 4.16 3.37 3.30
C VAL A 64 4.80 3.11 4.66
N GLY A 65 4.26 2.17 5.40
CA GLY A 65 4.79 1.82 6.71
C GLY A 65 6.05 0.99 6.61
N SER A 66 6.01 -0.04 5.77
CA SER A 66 7.18 -0.88 5.53
C SER A 66 7.03 -1.68 4.24
N ILE A 67 8.15 -2.02 3.65
CA ILE A 67 8.24 -3.00 2.56
C ILE A 67 9.46 -3.86 2.89
N HIS A 68 9.27 -5.15 3.05
CA HIS A 68 10.39 -6.03 3.39
C HIS A 68 10.16 -7.44 2.88
N GLU A 69 11.26 -8.11 2.64
CA GLU A 69 11.25 -9.50 2.22
C GLU A 69 11.15 -10.40 3.46
N SER A 70 10.33 -11.44 3.32
CA SER A 70 10.15 -12.38 4.43
C SER A 70 10.63 -13.78 4.06
#